data_d19d109eeff8a49eeff170e09ebd5845
#
_entry.id   d19d109eeff8a49eeff170e09ebd5845
#
_cell.length_a   1.000
_cell.length_b   1.000
_cell.length_c   1.000
_cell.angle_alpha   90.00
_cell.angle_beta   90.00
_cell.angle_gamma   90.00
#
_symmetry.space_group_name_H-M   'P 1'
#
loop_
_entity.id
_entity.type
_entity.pdbx_description
1 polymer ?
#
loop_
_entity_poly.entity_id
_entity_poly.type
_entity_poly.pdbx_seq_one_letter_code
_entity_poly.pdbx_strand_id
1 'polypeptide(L)'
;MLIIGIAGGTGSGKTTVVKKIIESLPPGEVVLLPQDSYYKDNSHVPVEKRQYINFDHPDAFDWPLLSEQVTLLKEGKCIEQPTYSYLTCCRLPETIHIEPRDVVIIEGILALCDPQLRDLMDLKVFVDTDSDERLIRVIQRDMIERGRTAEAVMERYTRVLKPMHLQFIEPSKRYADLIIPEGGSNQLSLIHISEPTRHLRIS
;
A
#
# COMPACT_ATOMS: atom_id res chain seq x y z
N MET A 1 8.62 11.18 14.88
CA MET A 1 7.78 10.27 14.03
C MET A 1 8.53 9.99 12.74
N LEU A 2 8.64 8.72 12.35
CA LEU A 2 9.25 8.28 11.09
C LEU A 2 8.14 7.83 10.13
N ILE A 3 8.12 8.34 8.90
CA ILE A 3 7.13 8.00 7.89
C ILE A 3 7.78 7.13 6.80
N ILE A 4 7.30 5.91 6.64
CA ILE A 4 7.82 4.93 5.69
C ILE A 4 6.77 4.65 4.61
N GLY A 5 7.10 4.93 3.35
CA GLY A 5 6.29 4.52 2.21
C GLY A 5 6.74 3.18 1.65
N ILE A 6 5.83 2.21 1.50
CA ILE A 6 6.14 0.88 0.94
C ILE A 6 5.27 0.64 -0.29
N ALA A 7 5.90 0.68 -1.45
CA ALA A 7 5.26 0.43 -2.75
C ALA A 7 5.74 -0.88 -3.39
N GLY A 8 5.09 -1.25 -4.48
CA GLY A 8 5.43 -2.43 -5.29
C GLY A 8 4.21 -3.04 -5.96
N GLY A 9 4.40 -3.86 -6.97
CA GLY A 9 3.31 -4.46 -7.73
C GLY A 9 2.37 -5.35 -6.89
N THR A 10 1.15 -5.55 -7.37
CA THR A 10 0.27 -6.55 -6.75
C THR A 10 0.96 -7.92 -6.78
N GLY A 11 0.89 -8.67 -5.68
CA GLY A 11 1.59 -9.95 -5.54
C GLY A 11 3.10 -9.85 -5.24
N SER A 12 3.68 -8.66 -5.07
CA SER A 12 5.12 -8.50 -4.79
C SER A 12 5.52 -8.89 -3.36
N GLY A 13 4.56 -9.05 -2.44
CA GLY A 13 4.86 -9.40 -1.04
C GLY A 13 5.02 -8.20 -0.11
N LYS A 14 4.56 -7.00 -0.48
CA LYS A 14 4.56 -5.79 0.37
C LYS A 14 4.01 -6.04 1.77
N THR A 15 2.83 -6.65 1.85
CA THR A 15 2.18 -6.93 3.15
C THR A 15 3.02 -7.84 4.03
N THR A 16 3.77 -8.78 3.45
CA THR A 16 4.73 -9.62 4.20
C THR A 16 5.90 -8.79 4.73
N VAL A 17 6.42 -7.88 3.92
CA VAL A 17 7.48 -6.94 4.34
C VAL A 17 6.99 -6.07 5.49
N VAL A 18 5.80 -5.46 5.34
CA VAL A 18 5.17 -4.62 6.39
C VAL A 18 5.01 -5.39 7.69
N LYS A 19 4.46 -6.61 7.65
CA LYS A 19 4.30 -7.45 8.85
C LYS A 19 5.63 -7.70 9.56
N LYS A 20 6.67 -8.06 8.83
CA LYS A 20 8.00 -8.29 9.41
C LYS A 20 8.62 -7.03 10.01
N ILE A 21 8.41 -5.86 9.40
CA ILE A 21 8.84 -4.58 9.98
C ILE A 21 8.09 -4.32 11.30
N ILE A 22 6.76 -4.46 11.31
CA ILE A 22 5.95 -4.28 12.52
C ILE A 22 6.38 -5.24 13.63
N GLU A 23 6.60 -6.53 13.31
CA GLU A 23 7.05 -7.54 14.26
C GLU A 23 8.45 -7.28 14.83
N SER A 24 9.29 -6.52 14.11
CA SER A 24 10.63 -6.14 14.57
C SER A 24 10.66 -4.91 15.49
N LEU A 25 9.54 -4.21 15.61
CA LEU A 25 9.37 -3.00 16.41
C LEU A 25 8.55 -3.29 17.68
N PRO A 26 8.72 -2.51 18.75
CA PRO A 26 7.92 -2.70 19.95
C PRO A 26 6.41 -2.55 19.67
N PRO A 27 5.59 -3.36 20.34
CA PRO A 27 4.15 -3.29 20.19
C PRO A 27 3.59 -1.89 20.45
N GLY A 28 2.69 -1.42 19.59
CA GLY A 28 1.99 -0.15 19.74
C GLY A 28 2.76 1.09 19.25
N GLU A 29 3.95 0.94 18.68
CA GLU A 29 4.73 2.06 18.16
C GLU A 29 4.47 2.36 16.68
N VAL A 30 3.76 1.50 15.99
CA VAL A 30 3.53 1.59 14.54
C VAL A 30 2.06 1.84 14.23
N VAL A 31 1.82 2.81 13.37
CA VAL A 31 0.57 2.99 12.62
C VAL A 31 0.75 2.42 11.23
N LEU A 32 -0.16 1.58 10.78
CA LEU A 32 -0.27 1.16 9.39
C LEU A 32 -1.43 1.89 8.71
N LEU A 33 -1.13 2.61 7.63
CA LEU A 33 -2.09 3.23 6.73
C LEU A 33 -2.11 2.48 5.39
N PRO A 34 -3.03 1.52 5.21
CA PRO A 34 -3.20 0.88 3.91
C PRO A 34 -3.73 1.91 2.90
N GLN A 35 -3.04 2.10 1.78
CA GLN A 35 -3.49 2.97 0.70
C GLN A 35 -4.90 2.62 0.23
N ASP A 36 -5.23 1.33 0.24
CA ASP A 36 -6.53 0.81 -0.20
C ASP A 36 -7.71 1.33 0.64
N SER A 37 -7.48 1.81 1.88
CA SER A 37 -8.49 2.49 2.67
C SER A 37 -8.89 3.86 2.08
N TYR A 38 -8.06 4.43 1.24
CA TYR A 38 -8.21 5.77 0.67
C TYR A 38 -8.73 5.78 -0.77
N TYR A 39 -9.37 4.71 -1.24
CA TYR A 39 -10.11 4.79 -2.49
C TYR A 39 -11.21 5.86 -2.40
N LYS A 40 -11.44 6.57 -3.49
CA LYS A 40 -12.55 7.53 -3.61
C LYS A 40 -13.89 6.84 -3.37
N ASP A 41 -14.84 7.55 -2.79
CA ASP A 41 -16.19 7.02 -2.65
C ASP A 41 -16.88 6.93 -4.01
N ASN A 42 -17.35 5.74 -4.32
CA ASN A 42 -18.05 5.43 -5.57
C ASN A 42 -19.56 5.22 -5.36
N SER A 43 -20.13 5.70 -4.25
CA SER A 43 -21.56 5.58 -3.95
C SER A 43 -22.46 6.20 -5.03
N HIS A 44 -21.96 7.25 -5.69
CA HIS A 44 -22.61 7.94 -6.81
C HIS A 44 -22.61 7.14 -8.12
N VAL A 45 -21.79 6.09 -8.23
CA VAL A 45 -21.70 5.23 -9.42
C VAL A 45 -22.75 4.11 -9.29
N PRO A 46 -23.58 3.84 -10.33
CA PRO A 46 -24.51 2.70 -10.32
C PRO A 46 -23.81 1.38 -10.01
N VAL A 47 -24.44 0.54 -9.18
CA VAL A 47 -23.82 -0.70 -8.64
C VAL A 47 -23.26 -1.59 -9.73
N GLU A 48 -24.02 -1.77 -10.82
CA GLU A 48 -23.64 -2.59 -11.98
C GLU A 48 -22.41 -2.07 -12.73
N LYS A 49 -22.06 -0.79 -12.56
CA LYS A 49 -20.89 -0.17 -13.20
C LYS A 49 -19.65 -0.18 -12.32
N ARG A 50 -19.79 -0.36 -11.01
CA ARG A 50 -18.65 -0.29 -10.04
C ARG A 50 -17.61 -1.37 -10.30
N GLN A 51 -18.00 -2.54 -10.80
CA GLN A 51 -17.09 -3.63 -11.17
C GLN A 51 -16.10 -3.27 -12.29
N TYR A 52 -16.39 -2.22 -13.08
CA TYR A 52 -15.54 -1.75 -14.16
C TYR A 52 -14.59 -0.64 -13.75
N ILE A 53 -14.64 -0.16 -12.50
CA ILE A 53 -13.74 0.84 -11.97
C ILE A 53 -12.31 0.25 -11.92
N ASN A 54 -11.37 1.02 -12.45
CA ASN A 54 -9.95 0.65 -12.40
C ASN A 54 -9.32 1.10 -11.08
N PHE A 55 -9.31 0.22 -10.09
CA PHE A 55 -8.72 0.46 -8.78
C PHE A 55 -7.19 0.47 -8.77
N ASP A 56 -6.55 0.10 -9.87
CA ASP A 56 -5.09 0.13 -10.01
C ASP A 56 -4.60 1.43 -10.70
N HIS A 57 -5.51 2.38 -11.00
CA HIS A 57 -5.18 3.69 -11.55
C HIS A 57 -5.01 4.74 -10.44
N PRO A 58 -4.05 5.68 -10.54
CA PRO A 58 -3.86 6.74 -9.53
C PRO A 58 -5.12 7.55 -9.23
N ASP A 59 -5.97 7.79 -10.23
CA ASP A 59 -7.23 8.54 -10.06
C ASP A 59 -8.26 7.86 -9.16
N ALA A 60 -8.07 6.56 -8.83
CA ALA A 60 -8.96 5.85 -7.92
C ALA A 60 -8.80 6.29 -6.46
N PHE A 61 -7.70 6.97 -6.12
CA PHE A 61 -7.34 7.30 -4.74
C PHE A 61 -7.63 8.76 -4.39
N ASP A 62 -7.93 8.99 -3.13
CA ASP A 62 -8.08 10.29 -2.51
C ASP A 62 -6.74 10.73 -1.90
N TRP A 63 -5.83 11.15 -2.77
CA TRP A 63 -4.50 11.59 -2.38
C TRP A 63 -4.51 12.78 -1.41
N PRO A 64 -5.40 13.81 -1.61
CA PRO A 64 -5.49 14.92 -0.67
C PRO A 64 -5.81 14.46 0.76
N LEU A 65 -6.80 13.57 0.93
CA LEU A 65 -7.17 13.06 2.24
C LEU A 65 -6.03 12.26 2.89
N LEU A 66 -5.36 11.39 2.11
CA LEU A 66 -4.24 10.60 2.64
C LEU A 66 -3.09 11.52 3.07
N SER A 67 -2.71 12.50 2.26
CA SER A 67 -1.64 13.45 2.58
C SER A 67 -1.99 14.34 3.76
N GLU A 68 -3.23 14.81 3.86
CA GLU A 68 -3.73 15.55 5.01
C GLU A 68 -3.61 14.74 6.31
N GLN A 69 -4.08 13.48 6.29
CA GLN A 69 -4.05 12.62 7.47
C GLN A 69 -2.62 12.26 7.91
N VAL A 70 -1.72 12.02 6.96
CA VAL A 70 -0.30 11.83 7.28
C VAL A 70 0.30 13.09 7.92
N THR A 71 -0.05 14.27 7.42
CA THR A 71 0.40 15.55 7.99
C THR A 71 -0.13 15.73 9.42
N LEU A 72 -1.40 15.45 9.67
CA LEU A 72 -2.01 15.52 11.01
C LEU A 72 -1.28 14.58 12.00
N LEU A 73 -1.00 13.35 11.61
CA LEU A 73 -0.23 12.42 12.44
C LEU A 73 1.17 12.97 12.75
N LYS A 74 1.85 13.58 11.76
CA LYS A 74 3.17 14.22 11.93
C LYS A 74 3.13 15.38 12.91
N GLU A 75 2.00 16.09 12.96
CA GLU A 75 1.73 17.16 13.94
C GLU A 75 1.31 16.64 15.33
N GLY A 76 1.25 15.35 15.54
CA GLY A 76 0.83 14.72 16.79
C GLY A 76 -0.69 14.71 17.01
N LYS A 77 -1.48 14.86 15.95
CA LYS A 77 -2.95 14.85 15.99
C LYS A 77 -3.50 13.49 15.59
N CYS A 78 -4.61 13.09 16.20
CA CYS A 78 -5.35 11.88 15.79
C CYS A 78 -6.05 12.08 14.44
N ILE A 79 -6.32 10.96 13.76
CA ILE A 79 -7.07 10.95 12.49
C ILE A 79 -8.21 9.94 12.53
N GLU A 80 -9.16 10.11 11.65
CA GLU A 80 -10.24 9.16 11.37
C GLU A 80 -9.97 8.51 10.01
N GLN A 81 -9.25 7.38 10.01
CA GLN A 81 -8.94 6.64 8.79
C GLN A 81 -10.22 6.12 8.14
N PRO A 82 -10.47 6.40 6.84
CA PRO A 82 -11.63 5.83 6.16
C PRO A 82 -11.54 4.30 6.07
N THR A 83 -12.71 3.65 6.02
CA THR A 83 -12.83 2.24 5.72
C THR A 83 -13.48 2.05 4.35
N TYR A 84 -13.13 0.98 3.67
CA TYR A 84 -13.56 0.71 2.30
C TYR A 84 -14.06 -0.72 2.15
N SER A 85 -15.22 -0.87 1.52
CA SER A 85 -15.78 -2.17 1.19
C SER A 85 -15.45 -2.56 -0.25
N TYR A 86 -14.65 -3.59 -0.41
CA TYR A 86 -14.38 -4.17 -1.74
C TYR A 86 -15.60 -4.87 -2.35
N LEU A 87 -16.58 -5.27 -1.52
CA LEU A 87 -17.81 -5.89 -1.99
C LEU A 87 -18.72 -4.88 -2.67
N THR A 88 -18.89 -3.70 -2.07
CA THR A 88 -19.75 -2.64 -2.59
C THR A 88 -19.00 -1.62 -3.44
N CYS A 89 -17.65 -1.67 -3.44
CA CYS A 89 -16.75 -0.70 -4.07
C CYS A 89 -17.02 0.74 -3.61
N CYS A 90 -17.33 0.92 -2.31
CA CYS A 90 -17.62 2.22 -1.71
C CYS A 90 -16.89 2.40 -0.38
N ARG A 91 -16.70 3.65 0.03
CA ARG A 91 -16.37 3.98 1.41
C ARG A 91 -17.53 3.58 2.33
N LEU A 92 -17.18 3.13 3.52
CA LEU A 92 -18.14 2.90 4.58
C LEU A 92 -18.27 4.17 5.44
N PRO A 93 -19.40 4.37 6.13
CA PRO A 93 -19.56 5.49 7.05
C PRO A 93 -18.67 5.36 8.30
N GLU A 94 -18.27 4.16 8.65
CA GLU A 94 -17.41 3.88 9.79
C GLU A 94 -15.96 4.25 9.48
N THR A 95 -15.27 4.87 10.46
CA THR A 95 -13.86 5.19 10.41
C THR A 95 -13.09 4.42 11.49
N ILE A 96 -11.78 4.41 11.37
CA ILE A 96 -10.89 3.87 12.40
C ILE A 96 -10.16 5.04 13.03
N HIS A 97 -10.37 5.24 14.35
CA HIS A 97 -9.63 6.23 15.11
C HIS A 97 -8.17 5.81 15.26
N ILE A 98 -7.24 6.65 14.83
CA ILE A 98 -5.81 6.40 14.88
C ILE A 98 -5.12 7.52 15.63
N GLU A 99 -4.42 7.15 16.69
CA GLU A 99 -3.53 8.04 17.43
C GLU A 99 -2.13 8.08 16.80
N PRO A 100 -1.40 9.21 16.87
CA PRO A 100 -0.04 9.29 16.38
C PRO A 100 0.89 8.35 17.14
N ARG A 101 1.85 7.75 16.43
CA ARG A 101 2.87 6.84 16.97
C ARG A 101 4.25 7.22 16.40
N ASP A 102 5.30 6.58 16.90
CA ASP A 102 6.67 6.88 16.49
C ASP A 102 6.94 6.53 15.02
N VAL A 103 6.25 5.53 14.48
CA VAL A 103 6.39 5.07 13.09
C VAL A 103 5.03 5.03 12.40
N VAL A 104 4.96 5.60 11.20
CA VAL A 104 3.81 5.48 10.29
C VAL A 104 4.26 4.75 9.03
N ILE A 105 3.59 3.66 8.69
CA ILE A 105 3.83 2.91 7.46
C ILE A 105 2.66 3.14 6.51
N ILE A 106 2.94 3.66 5.32
CA ILE A 106 1.98 3.79 4.22
C ILE A 106 2.25 2.65 3.24
N GLU A 107 1.31 1.71 3.09
CA GLU A 107 1.47 0.55 2.21
C GLU A 107 0.47 0.59 1.07
N GLY A 108 0.97 0.44 -0.17
CA GLY A 108 0.09 0.32 -1.33
C GLY A 108 0.82 0.19 -2.66
N ILE A 109 0.09 -0.24 -3.68
CA ILE A 109 0.68 -0.44 -5.02
C ILE A 109 1.19 0.87 -5.64
N LEU A 110 0.57 1.99 -5.30
CA LEU A 110 0.85 3.33 -5.84
C LEU A 110 1.38 4.30 -4.77
N ALA A 111 1.78 3.82 -3.59
CA ALA A 111 2.18 4.66 -2.47
C ALA A 111 3.30 5.66 -2.81
N LEU A 112 4.14 5.36 -3.80
CA LEU A 112 5.19 6.27 -4.29
C LEU A 112 4.80 7.05 -5.56
N CYS A 113 3.55 7.03 -6.00
CA CYS A 113 3.16 7.72 -7.23
C CYS A 113 2.84 9.19 -7.02
N ASP A 114 2.25 9.56 -5.88
CA ASP A 114 1.88 10.94 -5.61
C ASP A 114 3.08 11.76 -5.08
N PRO A 115 3.41 12.92 -5.69
CA PRO A 115 4.54 13.73 -5.28
C PRO A 115 4.40 14.32 -3.87
N GLN A 116 3.20 14.81 -3.51
CA GLN A 116 2.97 15.45 -2.22
C GLN A 116 3.09 14.43 -1.09
N LEU A 117 2.55 13.23 -1.30
CA LEU A 117 2.68 12.14 -0.33
C LEU A 117 4.15 11.69 -0.19
N ARG A 118 4.91 11.60 -1.30
CA ARG A 118 6.36 11.26 -1.23
C ARG A 118 7.17 12.25 -0.43
N ASP A 119 6.84 13.55 -0.52
CA ASP A 119 7.57 14.61 0.21
C ASP A 119 7.35 14.54 1.72
N LEU A 120 6.30 13.86 2.19
CA LEU A 120 6.05 13.58 3.60
C LEU A 120 6.84 12.38 4.14
N MET A 121 7.36 11.50 3.26
CA MET A 121 8.02 10.26 3.62
C MET A 121 9.50 10.46 3.91
N ASP A 122 9.95 9.93 5.04
CA ASP A 122 11.36 9.91 5.44
C ASP A 122 12.12 8.73 4.79
N LEU A 123 11.43 7.62 4.52
CA LEU A 123 11.99 6.44 3.84
C LEU A 123 10.99 5.89 2.82
N LYS A 124 11.47 5.70 1.60
CA LYS A 124 10.69 5.15 0.48
C LYS A 124 11.24 3.79 0.07
N VAL A 125 10.41 2.77 0.17
CA VAL A 125 10.76 1.38 -0.11
C VAL A 125 9.96 0.86 -1.29
N PHE A 126 10.64 0.21 -2.23
CA PHE A 126 9.97 -0.50 -3.31
C PHE A 126 10.22 -2.00 -3.20
N VAL A 127 9.14 -2.77 -3.11
CA VAL A 127 9.20 -4.24 -3.07
C VAL A 127 9.12 -4.77 -4.49
N ASP A 128 10.25 -5.23 -4.98
CA ASP A 128 10.44 -5.71 -6.35
C ASP A 128 10.35 -7.24 -6.40
N THR A 129 9.58 -7.74 -7.35
CA THR A 129 9.39 -9.18 -7.58
C THR A 129 9.03 -9.37 -9.04
N ASP A 130 9.61 -10.36 -9.67
CA ASP A 130 9.42 -10.66 -11.07
C ASP A 130 7.95 -10.87 -11.44
N SER A 131 7.59 -10.50 -12.66
CA SER A 131 6.20 -10.43 -13.09
C SER A 131 5.48 -11.79 -13.12
N ASP A 132 6.18 -12.87 -13.42
CA ASP A 132 5.70 -14.25 -13.40
C ASP A 132 5.42 -14.73 -11.97
N GLU A 133 6.34 -14.48 -11.04
CA GLU A 133 6.14 -14.75 -9.61
C GLU A 133 4.92 -13.99 -9.06
N ARG A 134 4.81 -12.72 -9.40
CA ARG A 134 3.65 -11.91 -8.98
C ARG A 134 2.35 -12.45 -9.56
N LEU A 135 2.35 -12.86 -10.84
CA LEU A 135 1.18 -13.43 -11.50
C LEU A 135 0.74 -14.73 -10.81
N ILE A 136 1.67 -15.63 -10.52
CA ILE A 136 1.38 -16.89 -9.82
C ILE A 136 0.74 -16.62 -8.46
N ARG A 137 1.31 -15.71 -7.68
CA ARG A 137 0.78 -15.33 -6.36
C ARG A 137 -0.61 -14.69 -6.44
N VAL A 138 -0.85 -13.85 -7.47
CA VAL A 138 -2.17 -13.24 -7.70
C VAL A 138 -3.21 -14.27 -8.08
N ILE A 139 -2.88 -15.24 -8.97
CA ILE A 139 -3.79 -16.32 -9.34
C ILE A 139 -4.17 -17.14 -8.09
N GLN A 140 -3.18 -17.60 -7.32
CA GLN A 140 -3.42 -18.40 -6.12
C GLN A 140 -4.30 -17.66 -5.11
N ARG A 141 -3.96 -16.42 -4.78
CA ARG A 141 -4.72 -15.59 -3.84
C ARG A 141 -6.16 -15.37 -4.31
N ASP A 142 -6.35 -14.91 -5.55
CA ASP A 142 -7.67 -14.53 -6.04
C ASP A 142 -8.58 -15.75 -6.25
N MET A 143 -8.01 -16.94 -6.52
CA MET A 143 -8.78 -18.19 -6.54
C MET A 143 -9.23 -18.61 -5.14
N ILE A 144 -8.33 -18.55 -4.15
CA ILE A 144 -8.61 -19.04 -2.79
C ILE A 144 -9.46 -18.03 -2.00
N GLU A 145 -9.08 -16.74 -2.02
CA GLU A 145 -9.67 -15.73 -1.14
C GLU A 145 -10.87 -15.03 -1.78
N ARG A 146 -10.94 -14.97 -3.12
CA ARG A 146 -11.95 -14.19 -3.86
C ARG A 146 -12.86 -15.05 -4.74
N GLY A 147 -12.66 -16.37 -4.76
CA GLY A 147 -13.47 -17.33 -5.53
C GLY A 147 -13.46 -17.11 -7.04
N ARG A 148 -12.39 -16.46 -7.59
CA ARG A 148 -12.27 -16.22 -9.03
C ARG A 148 -11.73 -17.45 -9.76
N THR A 149 -12.07 -17.60 -11.04
CA THR A 149 -11.42 -18.61 -11.89
C THR A 149 -10.04 -18.12 -12.35
N ALA A 150 -9.15 -19.03 -12.68
CA ALA A 150 -7.83 -18.69 -13.22
C ALA A 150 -7.93 -17.84 -14.49
N GLU A 151 -8.87 -18.17 -15.39
CA GLU A 151 -9.13 -17.44 -16.63
C GLU A 151 -9.51 -15.99 -16.35
N ALA A 152 -10.42 -15.75 -15.40
CA ALA A 152 -10.84 -14.40 -15.02
C ALA A 152 -9.70 -13.58 -14.42
N VAL A 153 -8.82 -14.24 -13.63
CA VAL A 153 -7.62 -13.58 -13.07
C VAL A 153 -6.64 -13.23 -14.18
N MET A 154 -6.36 -14.14 -15.10
CA MET A 154 -5.45 -13.90 -16.24
C MET A 154 -5.97 -12.80 -17.17
N GLU A 155 -7.28 -12.78 -17.45
CA GLU A 155 -7.90 -11.70 -18.24
C GLU A 155 -7.72 -10.35 -17.53
N ARG A 156 -8.05 -10.26 -16.24
CA ARG A 156 -7.85 -9.04 -15.45
C ARG A 156 -6.38 -8.62 -15.42
N TYR A 157 -5.46 -9.58 -15.24
CA TYR A 157 -4.03 -9.30 -15.25
C TYR A 157 -3.60 -8.63 -16.55
N THR A 158 -4.01 -9.20 -17.68
CA THR A 158 -3.63 -8.70 -19.02
C THR A 158 -4.27 -7.34 -19.33
N ARG A 159 -5.56 -7.17 -18.99
CA ARG A 159 -6.30 -5.96 -19.34
C ARG A 159 -6.08 -4.79 -18.38
N VAL A 160 -5.80 -5.04 -17.10
CA VAL A 160 -5.75 -4.01 -16.07
C VAL A 160 -4.42 -4.02 -15.33
N LEU A 161 -4.07 -5.11 -14.61
CA LEU A 161 -2.97 -5.10 -13.67
C LEU A 161 -1.61 -4.83 -14.36
N LYS A 162 -1.34 -5.52 -15.47
CA LYS A 162 -0.07 -5.36 -16.21
C LYS A 162 0.07 -3.96 -16.83
N PRO A 163 -0.92 -3.40 -17.55
CA PRO A 163 -0.83 -2.02 -18.04
C PRO A 163 -0.63 -0.99 -16.93
N MET A 164 -1.38 -1.08 -15.84
CA MET A 164 -1.25 -0.15 -14.71
C MET A 164 0.10 -0.28 -14.01
N HIS A 165 0.60 -1.51 -13.87
CA HIS A 165 1.93 -1.73 -13.33
C HIS A 165 3.01 -1.05 -14.18
N LEU A 166 3.01 -1.27 -15.49
CA LEU A 166 4.01 -0.69 -16.40
C LEU A 166 3.91 0.84 -16.51
N GLN A 167 2.70 1.38 -16.43
CA GLN A 167 2.47 2.82 -16.60
C GLN A 167 2.74 3.62 -15.32
N PHE A 168 2.39 3.11 -14.15
CA PHE A 168 2.41 3.87 -12.91
C PHE A 168 3.28 3.26 -11.81
N ILE A 169 3.18 1.93 -11.58
CA ILE A 169 3.81 1.30 -10.42
C ILE A 169 5.32 1.15 -10.66
N GLU A 170 5.72 0.49 -11.74
CA GLU A 170 7.13 0.27 -12.07
C GLU A 170 7.92 1.59 -12.21
N PRO A 171 7.42 2.65 -12.88
CA PRO A 171 8.12 3.92 -12.93
C PRO A 171 8.32 4.59 -11.57
N SER A 172 7.47 4.30 -10.56
CA SER A 172 7.61 4.86 -9.22
C SER A 172 8.81 4.30 -8.44
N LYS A 173 9.34 3.15 -8.85
CA LYS A 173 10.53 2.52 -8.30
C LYS A 173 11.76 3.46 -8.26
N ARG A 174 11.87 4.37 -9.22
CA ARG A 174 12.96 5.38 -9.27
C ARG A 174 12.97 6.35 -8.08
N TYR A 175 11.87 6.46 -7.35
CA TYR A 175 11.76 7.32 -6.18
C TYR A 175 12.09 6.60 -4.87
N ALA A 176 12.32 5.28 -4.92
CA ALA A 176 12.64 4.51 -3.74
C ALA A 176 14.08 4.76 -3.28
N ASP A 177 14.23 4.92 -1.98
CA ASP A 177 15.53 4.97 -1.31
C ASP A 177 16.11 3.56 -1.14
N LEU A 178 15.23 2.54 -1.04
CA LEU A 178 15.58 1.13 -0.91
C LEU A 178 14.70 0.25 -1.79
N ILE A 179 15.31 -0.68 -2.50
CA ILE A 179 14.62 -1.72 -3.27
C ILE A 179 14.82 -3.06 -2.56
N ILE A 180 13.71 -3.76 -2.26
CA ILE A 180 13.72 -5.10 -1.70
C ILE A 180 13.42 -6.09 -2.83
N PRO A 181 14.41 -6.81 -3.34
CA PRO A 181 14.19 -7.85 -4.33
C PRO A 181 13.54 -9.08 -3.68
N GLU A 182 12.79 -9.87 -4.48
CA GLU A 182 12.14 -11.12 -4.07
C GLU A 182 11.10 -10.98 -2.94
N GLY A 183 10.69 -9.76 -2.63
CA GLY A 183 9.65 -9.49 -1.64
C GLY A 183 10.02 -9.94 -0.23
N GLY A 184 9.04 -10.45 0.50
CA GLY A 184 9.19 -10.86 1.90
C GLY A 184 10.13 -12.04 2.16
N SER A 185 10.68 -12.68 1.14
CA SER A 185 11.66 -13.78 1.27
C SER A 185 13.06 -13.26 1.58
N ASN A 186 13.36 -12.00 1.28
CA ASN A 186 14.67 -11.40 1.49
C ASN A 186 14.86 -10.87 2.92
N GLN A 187 15.44 -11.70 3.79
CA GLN A 187 15.69 -11.35 5.20
C GLN A 187 16.75 -10.27 5.39
N LEU A 188 17.76 -10.19 4.52
CA LEU A 188 18.87 -9.23 4.66
C LEU A 188 18.41 -7.78 4.45
N SER A 189 17.56 -7.54 3.46
CA SER A 189 17.01 -6.20 3.21
C SER A 189 16.11 -5.70 4.33
N LEU A 190 15.45 -6.61 5.07
CA LEU A 190 14.57 -6.26 6.18
C LEU A 190 15.33 -5.78 7.42
N ILE A 191 16.52 -6.29 7.67
CA ILE A 191 17.40 -5.84 8.75
C ILE A 191 17.77 -4.36 8.54
N HIS A 192 18.08 -3.96 7.32
CA HIS A 192 18.44 -2.57 7.00
C HIS A 192 17.29 -1.57 7.20
N ILE A 193 16.03 -2.00 7.10
CA ILE A 193 14.87 -1.13 7.38
C ILE A 193 14.66 -0.96 8.88
N SER A 194 14.94 -2.00 9.67
CA SER A 194 14.73 -1.96 11.12
C SER A 194 15.88 -1.30 11.90
N GLU A 195 17.11 -1.23 11.37
CA GLU A 195 18.25 -0.60 12.02
C GLU A 195 18.11 0.93 12.19
N PRO A 196 17.70 1.73 11.19
CA PRO A 196 17.53 3.17 11.36
C PRO A 196 16.48 3.52 12.42
N THR A 197 15.43 2.70 12.55
CA THR A 197 14.37 2.92 13.55
C THR A 197 14.89 2.70 14.98
N ARG A 198 15.92 1.87 15.18
CA ARG A 198 16.59 1.67 16.47
C ARG A 198 17.53 2.82 16.83
N HIS A 199 18.20 3.44 15.86
CA HIS A 199 19.17 4.53 16.10
C HIS A 199 18.51 5.87 16.40
N LEU A 200 17.27 6.12 15.94
CA LEU A 200 16.51 7.33 16.28
C LEU A 200 16.08 7.40 17.76
N ARG A 201 16.34 6.34 18.55
CA ARG A 201 16.02 6.26 19.99
C ARG A 201 17.17 6.63 20.94
N ILE A 202 18.34 6.97 20.41
CA ILE A 202 19.54 7.22 21.25
C ILE A 202 19.89 8.72 21.33
N SER A 203 18.94 9.59 21.00
CA SER A 203 19.12 11.04 21.17
C SER A 203 18.01 11.65 22.00
#